data_e2de512d1e2cbc0bf0207005f620c7bc
#
_entry.id   e2de512d1e2cbc0bf0207005f620c7bc
#
_cell.length_a   1.000
_cell.length_b   1.000
_cell.length_c   1.000
_cell.angle_alpha   90.00
_cell.angle_beta   90.00
_cell.angle_gamma   90.00
#
_symmetry.space_group_name_H-M   'P 1'
#
loop_
_entity.id
_entity.type
_entity.pdbx_description
1 polymer ?
#
loop_
_entity_poly.entity_id
_entity_poly.type
_entity_poly.pdbx_seq_one_letter_code
_entity_poly.pdbx_strand_id
1 'polypeptide(L)'
;MKEFSSPADASNWLKEGKILIHPTEGVWGLGCNASNISACKKISNLKKRSDNKNFILLAPSISCALELSAELEVSQIEFLESVWPGHVTVIMQANNSLSQSLKAGDNTIAIRVSDHLPITNLLNSFNGLMVSTSANISNFPTSNSLDEVKKIFDDPDVAVYAHDNGGALKPSSIIDLKTMEYIRE
;
A
#
# COMPACT_ATOMS: atom_id res chain seq x y z
N MET A 1 22.15 2.77 -0.33
CA MET A 1 20.74 2.85 -0.81
C MET A 1 20.44 4.28 -1.22
N LYS A 2 19.70 4.51 -2.33
CA LYS A 2 19.27 5.86 -2.77
C LYS A 2 18.18 6.38 -1.84
N GLU A 3 18.12 7.71 -1.67
CA GLU A 3 17.09 8.39 -0.89
C GLU A 3 16.51 9.55 -1.70
N PHE A 4 15.20 9.70 -1.67
CA PHE A 4 14.47 10.76 -2.35
C PHE A 4 13.63 11.54 -1.33
N SER A 5 13.71 12.85 -1.34
CA SER A 5 12.77 13.74 -0.63
C SER A 5 11.71 14.31 -1.58
N SER A 6 12.00 14.32 -2.89
CA SER A 6 11.07 14.80 -3.92
C SER A 6 10.05 13.71 -4.28
N PRO A 7 8.72 14.00 -4.23
CA PRO A 7 7.70 13.08 -4.72
C PRO A 7 7.88 12.72 -6.21
N ALA A 8 8.38 13.66 -7.02
CA ALA A 8 8.62 13.44 -8.45
C ALA A 8 9.73 12.41 -8.68
N ASP A 9 10.84 12.50 -7.95
CA ASP A 9 11.95 11.55 -8.09
C ASP A 9 11.57 10.16 -7.59
N ALA A 10 10.87 10.08 -6.47
CA ALA A 10 10.31 8.83 -5.95
C ALA A 10 9.29 8.20 -6.93
N SER A 11 8.44 9.04 -7.54
CA SER A 11 7.50 8.61 -8.59
C SER A 11 8.23 8.04 -9.82
N ASN A 12 9.28 8.71 -10.30
CA ASN A 12 10.08 8.22 -11.43
C ASN A 12 10.72 6.87 -11.11
N TRP A 13 11.22 6.69 -9.88
CA TRP A 13 11.77 5.41 -9.42
C TRP A 13 10.72 4.27 -9.47
N LEU A 14 9.48 4.54 -9.04
CA LEU A 14 8.37 3.59 -9.15
C LEU A 14 8.01 3.29 -10.62
N LYS A 15 8.03 4.30 -11.51
CA LYS A 15 7.76 4.14 -12.95
C LYS A 15 8.81 3.29 -13.65
N GLU A 16 10.05 3.30 -13.16
CA GLU A 16 11.12 2.41 -13.62
C GLU A 16 10.94 0.96 -13.16
N GLY A 17 9.86 0.64 -12.45
CA GLY A 17 9.54 -0.71 -11.96
C GLY A 17 10.33 -1.12 -10.72
N LYS A 18 10.82 -0.15 -9.97
CA LYS A 18 11.61 -0.35 -8.76
C LYS A 18 10.77 -0.22 -7.50
N ILE A 19 11.38 -0.44 -6.33
CA ILE A 19 10.73 -0.57 -5.03
C ILE A 19 11.11 0.63 -4.16
N LEU A 20 10.14 1.13 -3.37
CA LEU A 20 10.37 2.16 -2.35
C LEU A 20 10.10 1.61 -0.95
N ILE A 21 11.02 1.89 -0.04
CA ILE A 21 10.71 2.04 1.38
C ILE A 21 10.05 3.41 1.50
N HIS A 22 8.85 3.47 2.05
CA HIS A 22 8.08 4.71 2.14
C HIS A 22 7.46 4.88 3.53
N PRO A 23 7.26 6.12 4.00
CA PRO A 23 6.56 6.36 5.25
C PRO A 23 5.07 5.99 5.12
N THR A 24 4.43 5.77 6.23
CA THR A 24 2.98 5.66 6.35
C THR A 24 2.52 6.38 7.61
N GLU A 25 1.26 6.31 7.95
CA GLU A 25 0.73 6.85 9.21
C GLU A 25 1.37 6.19 10.44
N GLY A 26 1.81 4.91 10.33
CA GLY A 26 2.33 4.14 11.46
C GLY A 26 3.70 3.53 11.22
N VAL A 27 3.79 2.49 10.43
CA VAL A 27 5.01 1.71 10.23
C VAL A 27 5.59 1.95 8.83
N TRP A 28 6.89 1.78 8.66
CA TRP A 28 7.50 1.83 7.32
C TRP A 28 6.85 0.84 6.37
N GLY A 29 6.55 1.30 5.16
CA GLY A 29 6.02 0.50 4.07
C GLY A 29 7.08 0.10 3.05
N LEU A 30 6.85 -1.00 2.36
CA LEU A 30 7.58 -1.42 1.18
C LEU A 30 6.59 -1.48 0.01
N GLY A 31 6.84 -0.73 -1.05
CA GLY A 31 5.87 -0.57 -2.13
C GLY A 31 6.48 -0.48 -3.52
N CYS A 32 5.66 -0.72 -4.52
CA CYS A 32 6.00 -0.61 -5.94
C CYS A 32 4.76 -0.24 -6.77
N ASN A 33 4.97 0.04 -8.05
CA ASN A 33 3.88 0.20 -9.01
C ASN A 33 3.03 -1.09 -9.06
N ALA A 34 1.73 -0.98 -8.75
CA ALA A 34 0.81 -2.11 -8.73
C ALA A 34 0.66 -2.80 -10.10
N SER A 35 0.85 -2.07 -11.20
CA SER A 35 0.81 -2.63 -12.56
C SER A 35 2.06 -3.43 -12.94
N ASN A 36 3.13 -3.38 -12.12
CA ASN A 36 4.37 -4.11 -12.40
C ASN A 36 4.44 -5.43 -11.61
N ILE A 37 3.99 -6.51 -12.26
CA ILE A 37 3.96 -7.86 -11.67
C ILE A 37 5.36 -8.31 -11.19
N SER A 38 6.42 -7.97 -11.95
CA SER A 38 7.80 -8.34 -11.58
C SER A 38 8.25 -7.65 -10.29
N ALA A 39 7.92 -6.36 -10.12
CA ALA A 39 8.20 -5.62 -8.90
C ALA A 39 7.40 -6.17 -7.70
N CYS A 40 6.12 -6.52 -7.90
CA CYS A 40 5.31 -7.17 -6.87
C CYS A 40 5.91 -8.50 -6.42
N LYS A 41 6.33 -9.35 -7.35
CA LYS A 41 7.03 -10.61 -7.05
C LYS A 41 8.35 -10.37 -6.33
N LYS A 42 9.11 -9.34 -6.73
CA LYS A 42 10.36 -8.98 -6.04
C LYS A 42 10.10 -8.58 -4.59
N ILE A 43 9.04 -7.80 -4.29
CA ILE A 43 8.64 -7.52 -2.90
C ILE A 43 8.33 -8.81 -2.13
N SER A 44 7.58 -9.75 -2.72
CA SER A 44 7.28 -11.04 -2.07
C SER A 44 8.56 -11.80 -1.72
N ASN A 45 9.52 -11.86 -2.65
CA ASN A 45 10.82 -12.52 -2.44
C ASN A 45 11.64 -11.83 -1.33
N LEU A 46 11.78 -10.50 -1.37
CA LEU A 46 12.51 -9.73 -0.37
C LEU A 46 11.93 -9.93 1.03
N LYS A 47 10.61 -10.02 1.14
CA LYS A 47 9.91 -10.27 2.41
C LYS A 47 9.89 -11.73 2.84
N LYS A 48 10.35 -12.67 2.02
CA LYS A 48 10.16 -14.13 2.21
C LYS A 48 8.68 -14.46 2.46
N ARG A 49 7.80 -13.82 1.69
CA ARG A 49 6.34 -13.90 1.82
C ARG A 49 5.80 -15.00 0.93
N SER A 50 4.86 -15.80 1.45
CA SER A 50 4.10 -16.75 0.62
C SER A 50 3.21 -16.00 -0.37
N ASP A 51 3.04 -16.56 -1.57
CA ASP A 51 2.27 -15.95 -2.67
C ASP A 51 0.76 -15.78 -2.36
N ASN A 52 0.27 -16.40 -1.28
CA ASN A 52 -1.15 -16.37 -0.90
C ASN A 52 -1.58 -15.15 -0.07
N LYS A 53 -0.69 -14.23 0.25
CA LYS A 53 -1.03 -13.01 1.00
C LYS A 53 -1.16 -11.82 0.05
N ASN A 54 -2.34 -11.21 0.02
CA ASN A 54 -2.58 -10.03 -0.80
C ASN A 54 -1.86 -8.79 -0.26
N PHE A 55 -1.52 -7.91 -1.18
CA PHE A 55 -1.01 -6.58 -0.86
C PHE A 55 -2.16 -5.61 -0.56
N ILE A 56 -1.84 -4.54 0.15
CA ILE A 56 -2.71 -3.38 0.23
C ILE A 56 -2.42 -2.51 -1.01
N LEU A 57 -3.46 -2.05 -1.68
CA LEU A 57 -3.37 -1.08 -2.75
C LEU A 57 -3.58 0.32 -2.17
N LEU A 58 -2.60 1.19 -2.31
CA LEU A 58 -2.75 2.61 -2.02
C LEU A 58 -3.30 3.30 -3.26
N ALA A 59 -4.47 3.90 -3.13
CA ALA A 59 -5.12 4.69 -4.16
C ALA A 59 -4.93 6.20 -3.91
N PRO A 60 -4.78 7.01 -4.97
CA PRO A 60 -4.57 8.46 -4.82
C PRO A 60 -5.81 9.20 -4.33
N SER A 61 -7.01 8.64 -4.51
CA SER A 61 -8.26 9.25 -4.11
C SER A 61 -9.36 8.21 -3.85
N ILE A 62 -10.41 8.61 -3.15
CA ILE A 62 -11.62 7.79 -2.95
C ILE A 62 -12.23 7.43 -4.30
N SER A 63 -12.36 8.37 -5.23
CA SER A 63 -12.88 8.12 -6.57
C SER A 63 -12.12 6.99 -7.27
N CYS A 64 -10.78 7.05 -7.25
CA CYS A 64 -9.95 5.99 -7.82
C CYS A 64 -10.17 4.63 -7.12
N ALA A 65 -10.34 4.62 -5.80
CA ALA A 65 -10.62 3.40 -5.05
C ALA A 65 -11.98 2.80 -5.41
N LEU A 66 -13.02 3.63 -5.56
CA LEU A 66 -14.36 3.20 -5.96
C LEU A 66 -14.38 2.60 -7.37
N GLU A 67 -13.60 3.13 -8.31
CA GLU A 67 -13.49 2.60 -9.68
C GLU A 67 -12.91 1.17 -9.72
N LEU A 68 -12.19 0.74 -8.68
CA LEU A 68 -11.61 -0.60 -8.58
C LEU A 68 -12.55 -1.63 -7.97
N SER A 69 -13.63 -1.18 -7.32
CA SER A 69 -14.61 -2.05 -6.70
C SER A 69 -15.65 -2.58 -7.69
N ALA A 70 -16.29 -3.68 -7.34
CA ALA A 70 -17.57 -4.04 -7.91
C ALA A 70 -18.63 -2.98 -7.52
N GLU A 71 -19.85 -3.13 -8.03
CA GLU A 71 -20.97 -2.23 -7.69
C GLU A 71 -21.17 -2.18 -6.16
N LEU A 72 -21.28 -0.96 -5.63
CA LEU A 72 -21.44 -0.68 -4.21
C LEU A 72 -22.81 -0.08 -3.92
N GLU A 73 -23.38 -0.41 -2.79
CA GLU A 73 -24.56 0.24 -2.25
C GLU A 73 -24.23 1.64 -1.73
N VAL A 74 -25.22 2.53 -1.67
CA VAL A 74 -25.05 3.90 -1.17
C VAL A 74 -24.48 3.91 0.26
N SER A 75 -24.99 3.05 1.13
CA SER A 75 -24.50 2.89 2.52
C SER A 75 -23.04 2.50 2.61
N GLN A 76 -22.54 1.69 1.66
CA GLN A 76 -21.15 1.30 1.58
C GLN A 76 -20.25 2.47 1.14
N ILE A 77 -20.74 3.27 0.17
CA ILE A 77 -20.02 4.49 -0.26
C ILE A 77 -19.93 5.49 0.89
N GLU A 78 -21.04 5.77 1.57
CA GLU A 78 -21.07 6.65 2.74
C GLU A 78 -20.11 6.18 3.85
N PHE A 79 -20.04 4.88 4.09
CA PHE A 79 -19.08 4.30 5.03
C PHE A 79 -17.64 4.54 4.58
N LEU A 80 -17.30 4.28 3.31
CA LEU A 80 -15.97 4.51 2.77
C LEU A 80 -15.55 5.98 2.87
N GLU A 81 -16.45 6.91 2.57
CA GLU A 81 -16.22 8.35 2.72
C GLU A 81 -16.03 8.78 4.19
N SER A 82 -16.60 8.03 5.15
CA SER A 82 -16.42 8.30 6.58
C SER A 82 -15.07 7.83 7.13
N VAL A 83 -14.41 6.86 6.50
CA VAL A 83 -13.13 6.28 6.96
C VAL A 83 -11.93 6.64 6.08
N TRP A 84 -12.18 7.20 4.89
CA TRP A 84 -11.16 7.66 3.95
C TRP A 84 -11.31 9.16 3.62
N PRO A 85 -10.20 9.87 3.39
CA PRO A 85 -8.80 9.43 3.57
C PRO A 85 -8.47 9.15 5.04
N GLY A 86 -7.65 8.11 5.30
CA GLY A 86 -7.28 7.78 6.67
C GLY A 86 -6.50 6.47 6.83
N HIS A 87 -6.21 6.13 8.09
CA HIS A 87 -5.42 4.96 8.45
C HIS A 87 -6.24 3.66 8.49
N VAL A 88 -7.15 3.50 7.56
CA VAL A 88 -8.06 2.35 7.45
C VAL A 88 -7.90 1.69 6.08
N THR A 89 -7.64 0.38 6.09
CA THR A 89 -7.67 -0.47 4.91
C THR A 89 -9.03 -1.16 4.84
N VAL A 90 -9.67 -1.14 3.69
CA VAL A 90 -10.95 -1.81 3.48
C VAL A 90 -10.80 -2.92 2.45
N ILE A 91 -11.30 -4.11 2.80
CA ILE A 91 -11.41 -5.24 1.88
C ILE A 91 -12.77 -5.17 1.20
N MET A 92 -12.78 -5.21 -0.11
CA MET A 92 -13.99 -5.12 -0.93
C MET A 92 -13.90 -6.01 -2.16
N GLN A 93 -15.04 -6.34 -2.78
CA GLN A 93 -15.08 -7.06 -4.04
C GLN A 93 -14.47 -6.20 -5.16
N ALA A 94 -13.54 -6.78 -5.92
CA ALA A 94 -12.92 -6.12 -7.05
C ALA A 94 -13.83 -6.13 -8.27
N ASN A 95 -13.77 -5.08 -9.09
CA ASN A 95 -14.38 -5.12 -10.41
C ASN A 95 -13.58 -6.04 -11.36
N ASN A 96 -14.13 -6.30 -12.55
CA ASN A 96 -13.54 -7.21 -13.52
C ASN A 96 -12.35 -6.61 -14.29
N SER A 97 -12.19 -5.28 -14.28
CA SER A 97 -11.12 -4.59 -15.02
C SER A 97 -9.74 -4.69 -14.33
N LEU A 98 -9.73 -4.93 -13.01
CA LEU A 98 -8.49 -5.06 -12.27
C LEU A 98 -7.79 -6.40 -12.57
N SER A 99 -6.47 -6.35 -12.73
CA SER A 99 -5.64 -7.55 -12.95
C SER A 99 -5.82 -8.59 -11.83
N GLN A 100 -5.94 -9.86 -12.22
CA GLN A 100 -6.08 -10.97 -11.27
C GLN A 100 -4.90 -11.07 -10.28
N SER A 101 -3.71 -10.63 -10.68
CA SER A 101 -2.53 -10.62 -9.81
C SER A 101 -2.62 -9.69 -8.59
N LEU A 102 -3.58 -8.76 -8.59
CA LEU A 102 -3.83 -7.83 -7.49
C LEU A 102 -5.01 -8.25 -6.61
N LYS A 103 -5.74 -9.30 -7.00
CA LYS A 103 -6.91 -9.80 -6.31
C LYS A 103 -6.59 -11.00 -5.42
N ALA A 104 -7.35 -11.17 -4.37
CA ALA A 104 -7.39 -12.41 -3.60
C ALA A 104 -8.02 -13.56 -4.40
N GLY A 105 -7.87 -14.79 -3.90
CA GLY A 105 -8.51 -15.96 -4.49
C GLY A 105 -10.04 -15.90 -4.50
N ASP A 106 -10.64 -15.11 -3.61
CA ASP A 106 -12.08 -14.80 -3.53
C ASP A 106 -12.50 -13.56 -4.32
N ASN A 107 -11.62 -13.04 -5.19
CA ASN A 107 -11.80 -11.84 -5.99
C ASN A 107 -11.93 -10.54 -5.18
N THR A 108 -11.47 -10.51 -3.93
CA THR A 108 -11.42 -9.29 -3.12
C THR A 108 -10.10 -8.54 -3.32
N ILE A 109 -10.09 -7.27 -2.95
CA ILE A 109 -8.92 -6.39 -2.89
C ILE A 109 -8.90 -5.65 -1.56
N ALA A 110 -7.71 -5.37 -1.05
CA ALA A 110 -7.50 -4.54 0.13
C ALA A 110 -7.02 -3.17 -0.34
N ILE A 111 -7.81 -2.13 -0.11
CA ILE A 111 -7.51 -0.75 -0.55
C ILE A 111 -7.39 0.17 0.65
N ARG A 112 -6.53 1.17 0.52
CA ARG A 112 -6.45 2.32 1.43
C ARG A 112 -6.27 3.61 0.64
N VAL A 113 -7.00 4.65 1.06
CA VAL A 113 -6.76 6.04 0.69
C VAL A 113 -6.17 6.73 1.91
N SER A 114 -4.88 7.07 1.82
CA SER A 114 -4.11 7.62 2.94
C SER A 114 -4.32 9.14 3.07
N ASP A 115 -4.34 9.65 4.30
CA ASP A 115 -4.29 11.08 4.63
C ASP A 115 -2.86 11.55 4.98
N HIS A 116 -1.89 10.63 5.06
CA HIS A 116 -0.51 10.97 5.34
C HIS A 116 0.13 11.74 4.19
N LEU A 117 0.43 13.01 4.43
CA LEU A 117 0.83 13.97 3.40
C LEU A 117 1.97 13.48 2.48
N PRO A 118 3.07 12.87 2.97
CA PRO A 118 4.10 12.33 2.08
C PRO A 118 3.56 11.29 1.09
N ILE A 119 2.70 10.38 1.53
CA ILE A 119 2.09 9.35 0.67
C ILE A 119 1.13 9.97 -0.35
N THR A 120 0.30 10.91 0.09
CA THR A 120 -0.63 11.63 -0.79
C THR A 120 0.14 12.37 -1.90
N ASN A 121 1.23 13.07 -1.55
CA ASN A 121 2.08 13.76 -2.50
C ASN A 121 2.75 12.79 -3.49
N LEU A 122 3.25 11.65 -3.00
CA LEU A 122 3.83 10.61 -3.85
C LEU A 122 2.80 10.05 -4.83
N LEU A 123 1.62 9.66 -4.36
CA LEU A 123 0.56 9.08 -5.20
C LEU A 123 0.05 10.08 -6.24
N ASN A 124 -0.11 11.35 -5.89
CA ASN A 124 -0.48 12.41 -6.83
C ASN A 124 0.58 12.60 -7.93
N SER A 125 1.87 12.55 -7.58
CA SER A 125 2.97 12.62 -8.54
C SER A 125 3.09 11.36 -9.40
N PHE A 126 2.82 10.20 -8.81
CA PHE A 126 2.88 8.91 -9.49
C PHE A 126 1.70 8.71 -10.43
N ASN A 127 0.53 9.21 -10.07
CA ASN A 127 -0.74 9.10 -10.79
C ASN A 127 -1.12 7.65 -11.12
N GLY A 128 -1.07 6.78 -10.11
CA GLY A 128 -1.37 5.36 -10.25
C GLY A 128 -1.52 4.66 -8.91
N LEU A 129 -1.83 3.38 -8.98
CA LEU A 129 -1.94 2.52 -7.80
C LEU A 129 -0.55 2.04 -7.36
N MET A 130 -0.30 2.10 -6.07
CA MET A 130 0.91 1.56 -5.48
C MET A 130 0.56 0.35 -4.60
N VAL A 131 1.24 -0.77 -4.81
CA VAL A 131 1.27 -1.87 -3.83
C VAL A 131 1.99 -1.38 -2.59
N SER A 132 1.47 -1.70 -1.42
CA SER A 132 2.10 -1.43 -0.13
C SER A 132 1.97 -2.62 0.81
N THR A 133 3.02 -2.85 1.57
CA THR A 133 3.06 -3.81 2.68
C THR A 133 4.02 -3.30 3.75
N SER A 134 3.87 -3.71 5.00
CA SER A 134 4.84 -3.34 6.05
C SER A 134 6.27 -3.73 5.70
N ALA A 135 7.24 -2.86 6.01
CA ALA A 135 8.66 -3.08 5.68
C ALA A 135 9.34 -3.98 6.73
N ASN A 136 8.97 -5.26 6.77
CA ASN A 136 9.54 -6.31 7.60
C ASN A 136 9.62 -7.63 6.84
N ILE A 137 10.48 -8.53 7.27
CA ILE A 137 10.42 -9.93 6.83
C ILE A 137 9.11 -10.55 7.34
N SER A 138 8.44 -11.35 6.52
CA SER A 138 7.15 -11.95 6.89
C SER A 138 7.23 -12.72 8.21
N ASN A 139 6.25 -12.50 9.06
CA ASN A 139 6.13 -13.07 10.40
C ASN A 139 7.17 -12.57 11.43
N PHE A 140 7.99 -11.58 11.09
CA PHE A 140 8.85 -10.87 12.04
C PHE A 140 8.21 -9.51 12.39
N PRO A 141 8.58 -8.91 13.55
CA PRO A 141 8.07 -7.60 13.93
C PRO A 141 8.49 -6.53 12.93
N THR A 142 7.71 -5.46 12.85
CA THR A 142 8.08 -4.24 12.14
C THR A 142 9.10 -3.45 12.95
N SER A 143 10.01 -2.73 12.28
CA SER A 143 10.89 -1.75 12.92
C SER A 143 10.41 -0.33 12.64
N ASN A 144 10.50 0.53 13.65
CA ASN A 144 10.31 1.97 13.51
C ASN A 144 11.61 2.69 13.08
N SER A 145 12.75 2.01 13.16
CA SER A 145 14.05 2.54 12.73
C SER A 145 14.21 2.38 11.21
N LEU A 146 14.31 3.50 10.51
CA LEU A 146 14.59 3.50 9.06
C LEU A 146 15.91 2.81 8.75
N ASP A 147 16.95 2.99 9.60
CA ASP A 147 18.26 2.38 9.39
C ASP A 147 18.23 0.85 9.51
N GLU A 148 17.39 0.31 10.38
CA GLU A 148 17.15 -1.14 10.44
C GLU A 148 16.40 -1.63 9.18
N VAL A 149 15.37 -0.91 8.75
CA VAL A 149 14.63 -1.25 7.53
C VAL A 149 15.53 -1.22 6.30
N LYS A 150 16.43 -0.22 6.18
CA LYS A 150 17.43 -0.14 5.11
C LYS A 150 18.36 -1.36 5.08
N LYS A 151 18.81 -1.83 6.26
CA LYS A 151 19.67 -3.03 6.37
C LYS A 151 18.94 -4.31 5.95
N ILE A 152 17.65 -4.42 6.29
CA ILE A 152 16.83 -5.59 5.95
C ILE A 152 16.62 -5.68 4.43
N PHE A 153 16.42 -4.55 3.77
CA PHE A 153 16.05 -4.46 2.34
C PHE A 153 17.16 -3.84 1.48
N ASP A 154 18.44 -4.11 1.83
CA ASP A 154 19.59 -3.62 1.05
C ASP A 154 19.69 -4.34 -0.30
N ASP A 155 19.06 -3.73 -1.31
CA ASP A 155 18.96 -4.22 -2.69
C ASP A 155 19.11 -3.04 -3.64
N PRO A 156 19.78 -3.18 -4.82
CA PRO A 156 20.01 -2.08 -5.76
C PRO A 156 18.74 -1.49 -6.35
N ASP A 157 17.64 -2.24 -6.38
CA ASP A 157 16.32 -1.76 -6.86
C ASP A 157 15.43 -1.23 -5.75
N VAL A 158 15.94 -1.11 -4.51
CA VAL A 158 15.23 -0.53 -3.39
C VAL A 158 15.83 0.84 -3.05
N ALA A 159 14.96 1.83 -2.93
CA ALA A 159 15.29 3.18 -2.47
C ALA A 159 14.38 3.61 -1.32
N VAL A 160 14.68 4.73 -0.69
CA VAL A 160 13.87 5.32 0.38
C VAL A 160 13.19 6.59 -0.14
N TYR A 161 11.91 6.73 0.13
CA TYR A 161 11.22 8.01 0.13
C TYR A 161 11.29 8.58 1.54
N ALA A 162 12.26 9.49 1.75
CA ALA A 162 12.75 9.90 3.05
C ALA A 162 11.90 11.03 3.66
N HIS A 163 10.82 10.63 4.32
CA HIS A 163 9.95 11.48 5.13
C HIS A 163 9.60 10.74 6.43
N ASP A 164 9.10 11.47 7.41
CA ASP A 164 8.69 10.88 8.68
C ASP A 164 7.38 10.10 8.57
N ASN A 165 7.22 9.06 9.38
CA ASN A 165 5.95 8.39 9.60
C ASN A 165 4.97 9.31 10.36
N GLY A 166 3.66 9.05 10.22
CA GLY A 166 2.60 9.86 10.82
C GLY A 166 2.39 9.70 12.33
N GLY A 167 3.21 8.88 13.00
CA GLY A 167 3.22 8.74 14.47
C GLY A 167 2.20 7.75 15.03
N ALA A 168 1.40 7.07 14.21
CA ALA A 168 0.60 5.94 14.66
C ALA A 168 1.52 4.78 15.06
N LEU A 169 1.20 4.10 16.17
CA LEU A 169 2.05 3.04 16.70
C LEU A 169 1.80 1.66 16.08
N LYS A 170 0.72 1.54 15.32
CA LYS A 170 0.27 0.27 14.72
C LYS A 170 0.13 0.41 13.20
N PRO A 171 0.12 -0.71 12.45
CA PRO A 171 -0.35 -0.73 11.06
C PRO A 171 -1.82 -0.31 10.98
N SER A 172 -2.30 0.02 9.77
CA SER A 172 -3.71 0.37 9.53
C SER A 172 -4.66 -0.70 10.07
N SER A 173 -5.80 -0.31 10.60
CA SER A 173 -6.90 -1.26 10.79
C SER A 173 -7.37 -1.84 9.45
N ILE A 174 -7.98 -3.01 9.49
CA ILE A 174 -8.55 -3.67 8.30
C ILE A 174 -10.01 -3.99 8.57
N ILE A 175 -10.89 -3.54 7.69
CA ILE A 175 -12.34 -3.77 7.76
C ILE A 175 -12.77 -4.53 6.51
N ASP A 176 -13.63 -5.53 6.68
CA ASP A 176 -14.36 -6.16 5.57
C ASP A 176 -15.62 -5.34 5.27
N LEU A 177 -15.71 -4.78 4.06
CA LEU A 177 -16.83 -3.94 3.65
C LEU A 177 -18.16 -4.71 3.59
N LYS A 178 -18.13 -6.02 3.37
CA LYS A 178 -19.33 -6.84 3.27
C LYS A 178 -19.97 -7.08 4.63
N THR A 179 -19.15 -7.31 5.66
CA THR A 179 -19.63 -7.61 7.02
C THR A 179 -19.57 -6.40 7.94
N MET A 180 -18.86 -5.34 7.55
CA MET A 180 -18.54 -4.16 8.37
C MET A 180 -17.74 -4.51 9.64
N GLU A 181 -17.08 -5.67 9.67
CA GLU A 181 -16.32 -6.15 10.81
C GLU A 181 -14.82 -5.84 10.67
N TYR A 182 -14.18 -5.59 11.81
CA TYR A 182 -12.74 -5.46 11.86
C TYR A 182 -12.08 -6.84 11.77
N ILE A 183 -11.23 -7.02 10.76
CA ILE A 183 -10.32 -8.16 10.64
C ILE A 183 -9.05 -7.91 11.46
N ARG A 184 -8.67 -6.64 11.59
CA ARG A 184 -7.55 -6.15 12.40
C ARG A 184 -7.83 -4.75 12.90
N GLU A 185 -7.59 -4.49 14.18
CA GLU A 185 -7.64 -3.17 14.84
C GLU A 185 -6.24 -2.55 14.98
#